data_e09415e2f4e3194fa422c87aac09cf2a
#
_entry.id   e09415e2f4e3194fa422c87aac09cf2a
#
_cell.length_a   1.000
_cell.length_b   1.000
_cell.length_c   1.000
_cell.angle_alpha   90.00
_cell.angle_beta   90.00
_cell.angle_gamma   90.00
#
_symmetry.space_group_name_H-M   'P 1'
#
loop_
_entity.id
_entity.type
_entity.pdbx_description
1 polymer ?
#
loop_
_entity_poly.entity_id
_entity_poly.type
_entity_poly.pdbx_seq_one_letter_code
_entity_poly.pdbx_strand_id
1 'polypeptide(L)'
;MTHPEISLARNLRNRHIQLIAIGGTIGVGLFLGSAKAIHDAGPGLLLAYVLGGTAIFFIMRALGELLTYRPVAGSFATYAEEFCGPFAGFVTGWSYWLMWVVIAMAELTAIGIYVRYWFPDMPQWLPALIALVVLYGTNLLAVRVFGELEFWFALIKVITIVALILTGLVVIFFHVGGDFGATASFANLWSHGGFLPFGIVGVLLTMQIVMFAYSGVELIGVTAGEAENPAVVLPRATNGIILRILIFYLGALLVIMSVVPWNELSPSVS
;
A
#
# COMPACT_ATOMS: atom_id res chain seq x y z
N MET A 1 -3.70 -34.54 19.35
CA MET A 1 -3.23 -33.60 20.38
C MET A 1 -3.91 -32.29 20.11
N THR A 2 -4.88 -31.90 20.96
CA THR A 2 -5.57 -30.61 20.84
C THR A 2 -4.63 -29.54 21.34
N HIS A 3 -4.03 -28.79 20.44
CA HIS A 3 -3.32 -27.57 20.82
C HIS A 3 -4.32 -26.60 21.49
N PRO A 4 -3.98 -26.02 22.63
CA PRO A 4 -4.83 -24.99 23.24
C PRO A 4 -4.97 -23.86 22.23
N GLU A 5 -6.21 -23.53 21.84
CA GLU A 5 -6.49 -22.35 21.04
C GLU A 5 -6.05 -21.13 21.84
N ILE A 6 -4.99 -20.47 21.40
CA ILE A 6 -4.60 -19.18 21.96
C ILE A 6 -5.70 -18.20 21.51
N SER A 7 -6.63 -17.92 22.42
CA SER A 7 -7.67 -16.93 22.17
C SER A 7 -7.02 -15.55 22.19
N LEU A 8 -6.85 -14.95 21.00
CA LEU A 8 -6.41 -13.57 20.90
C LEU A 8 -7.44 -12.62 21.53
N ALA A 9 -6.95 -11.57 22.18
CA ALA A 9 -7.81 -10.55 22.77
C ALA A 9 -8.53 -9.78 21.66
N ARG A 10 -9.86 -9.93 21.55
CA ARG A 10 -10.71 -9.27 20.54
C ARG A 10 -10.96 -7.80 20.91
N ASN A 11 -9.95 -6.96 20.76
CA ASN A 11 -9.96 -5.56 21.18
C ASN A 11 -10.04 -4.56 20.02
N LEU A 12 -9.97 -5.02 18.76
CA LEU A 12 -10.00 -4.15 17.59
C LEU A 12 -11.44 -3.89 17.14
N ARG A 13 -11.85 -2.62 17.21
CA ARG A 13 -13.14 -2.16 16.69
C ARG A 13 -13.12 -2.08 15.15
N ASN A 14 -14.28 -2.14 14.54
CA ASN A 14 -14.47 -2.06 13.09
C ASN A 14 -13.72 -0.86 12.44
N ARG A 15 -13.73 0.32 13.09
CA ARG A 15 -13.01 1.51 12.61
C ARG A 15 -11.48 1.28 12.51
N HIS A 16 -10.91 0.57 13.49
CA HIS A 16 -9.47 0.27 13.50
C HIS A 16 -9.12 -0.67 12.35
N ILE A 17 -9.85 -1.77 12.19
CA ILE A 17 -9.60 -2.75 11.13
C ILE A 17 -9.75 -2.14 9.74
N GLN A 18 -10.74 -1.29 9.51
CA GLN A 18 -10.91 -0.62 8.22
C GLN A 18 -9.79 0.35 7.91
N LEU A 19 -9.31 1.12 8.89
CA LEU A 19 -8.20 2.07 8.67
C LEU A 19 -6.84 1.39 8.64
N ILE A 20 -6.61 0.33 9.42
CA ILE A 20 -5.44 -0.56 9.30
C ILE A 20 -5.38 -1.12 7.87
N ALA A 21 -6.51 -1.60 7.37
CA ALA A 21 -6.60 -2.14 6.01
C ALA A 21 -6.31 -1.09 4.92
N ILE A 22 -6.68 0.18 5.13
CA ILE A 22 -6.37 1.27 4.20
C ILE A 22 -4.92 1.73 4.38
N GLY A 23 -4.51 1.99 5.62
CA GLY A 23 -3.22 2.54 5.95
C GLY A 23 -2.06 1.57 5.70
N GLY A 24 -2.30 0.26 5.90
CA GLY A 24 -1.31 -0.78 5.62
C GLY A 24 -0.96 -0.91 4.14
N THR A 25 -1.90 -0.59 3.24
CA THR A 25 -1.67 -0.66 1.79
C THR A 25 -1.03 0.60 1.22
N ILE A 26 -1.21 1.75 1.86
CA ILE A 26 -0.66 3.02 1.40
C ILE A 26 0.72 3.21 2.04
N GLY A 27 1.77 2.89 1.32
CA GLY A 27 3.15 2.95 1.78
C GLY A 27 4.12 3.48 0.74
N VAL A 28 5.40 3.20 0.95
CA VAL A 28 6.52 3.61 0.10
C VAL A 28 6.37 3.16 -1.36
N GLY A 29 5.67 2.06 -1.61
CA GLY A 29 5.40 1.58 -2.97
C GLY A 29 4.62 2.58 -3.82
N LEU A 30 3.65 3.30 -3.24
CA LEU A 30 2.93 4.35 -3.94
C LEU A 30 3.73 5.67 -3.97
N PHE A 31 4.28 6.10 -2.84
CA PHE A 31 4.92 7.42 -2.75
C PHE A 31 6.30 7.47 -3.40
N LEU A 32 7.17 6.49 -3.14
CA LEU A 32 8.53 6.47 -3.68
C LEU A 32 8.62 5.64 -4.97
N GLY A 33 7.97 4.48 -5.00
CA GLY A 33 8.02 3.57 -6.13
C GLY A 33 7.32 4.08 -7.38
N SER A 34 6.34 4.98 -7.24
CA SER A 34 5.57 5.51 -8.37
C SER A 34 6.42 6.32 -9.35
N ALA A 35 7.39 7.11 -8.90
CA ALA A 35 8.23 7.91 -9.79
C ALA A 35 8.99 7.02 -10.79
N LYS A 36 9.65 5.97 -10.28
CA LYS A 36 10.33 5.00 -11.15
C LYS A 36 9.35 4.24 -12.05
N ALA A 37 8.22 3.81 -11.51
CA ALA A 37 7.22 3.07 -12.26
C ALA A 37 6.57 3.92 -13.37
N ILE A 38 6.32 5.21 -13.14
CA ILE A 38 5.85 6.15 -14.16
C ILE A 38 6.90 6.33 -15.24
N HIS A 39 8.18 6.48 -14.88
CA HIS A 39 9.26 6.59 -15.84
C HIS A 39 9.39 5.33 -16.73
N ASP A 40 9.21 4.13 -16.16
CA ASP A 40 9.42 2.84 -16.85
C ASP A 40 8.21 2.41 -17.70
N ALA A 41 7.00 2.86 -17.40
CA ALA A 41 5.78 2.45 -18.13
C ALA A 41 4.99 3.62 -18.73
N GLY A 42 5.28 4.87 -18.33
CA GLY A 42 4.43 6.00 -18.67
C GLY A 42 2.98 5.81 -18.17
N PRO A 43 1.99 6.34 -18.88
CA PRO A 43 0.57 6.15 -18.53
C PRO A 43 0.10 4.70 -18.51
N GLY A 44 0.82 3.79 -19.18
CA GLY A 44 0.60 2.35 -19.11
C GLY A 44 0.67 1.76 -17.71
N LEU A 45 1.29 2.48 -16.77
CA LEU A 45 1.29 2.13 -15.35
C LEU A 45 -0.14 1.99 -14.78
N LEU A 46 -1.09 2.80 -15.24
CA LEU A 46 -2.49 2.68 -14.83
C LEU A 46 -3.05 1.29 -15.16
N LEU A 47 -2.70 0.74 -16.34
CA LEU A 47 -3.09 -0.61 -16.71
C LEU A 47 -2.44 -1.65 -15.81
N ALA A 48 -1.16 -1.49 -15.43
CA ALA A 48 -0.49 -2.38 -14.49
C ALA A 48 -1.22 -2.40 -13.12
N TYR A 49 -1.62 -1.23 -12.62
CA TYR A 49 -2.41 -1.14 -11.37
C TYR A 49 -3.80 -1.76 -11.49
N VAL A 50 -4.48 -1.65 -12.63
CA VAL A 50 -5.77 -2.31 -12.86
C VAL A 50 -5.59 -3.84 -12.86
N LEU A 51 -4.59 -4.35 -13.57
CA LEU A 51 -4.32 -5.78 -13.65
C LEU A 51 -3.90 -6.36 -12.29
N GLY A 52 -2.93 -5.73 -11.62
CA GLY A 52 -2.47 -6.11 -10.29
C GLY A 52 -3.59 -6.03 -9.26
N GLY A 53 -4.36 -4.94 -9.27
CA GLY A 53 -5.50 -4.73 -8.38
C GLY A 53 -6.61 -5.77 -8.57
N THR A 54 -6.86 -6.18 -9.82
CA THR A 54 -7.81 -7.25 -10.12
C THR A 54 -7.34 -8.59 -9.55
N ALA A 55 -6.06 -8.93 -9.73
CA ALA A 55 -5.48 -10.14 -9.16
C ALA A 55 -5.56 -10.14 -7.62
N ILE A 56 -5.16 -9.04 -6.99
CA ILE A 56 -5.25 -8.85 -5.53
C ILE A 56 -6.70 -8.97 -5.04
N PHE A 57 -7.66 -8.39 -5.76
CA PHE A 57 -9.06 -8.51 -5.39
C PHE A 57 -9.52 -9.97 -5.31
N PHE A 58 -9.19 -10.79 -6.31
CA PHE A 58 -9.55 -12.22 -6.28
C PHE A 58 -8.83 -12.99 -5.16
N ILE A 59 -7.54 -12.70 -4.93
CA ILE A 59 -6.78 -13.29 -3.83
C ILE A 59 -7.43 -12.93 -2.48
N MET A 60 -7.76 -11.67 -2.28
CA MET A 60 -8.37 -11.22 -1.03
C MET A 60 -9.81 -11.72 -0.86
N ARG A 61 -10.53 -11.92 -1.95
CA ARG A 61 -11.85 -12.56 -1.92
C ARG A 61 -11.75 -14.01 -1.45
N ALA A 62 -10.82 -14.77 -2.01
CA ALA A 62 -10.57 -16.15 -1.59
C ALA A 62 -10.12 -16.23 -0.12
N LEU A 63 -9.21 -15.33 0.30
CA LEU A 63 -8.80 -15.24 1.70
C LEU A 63 -9.99 -14.92 2.62
N GLY A 64 -10.85 -13.99 2.22
CA GLY A 64 -12.06 -13.62 2.97
C GLY A 64 -13.03 -14.80 3.15
N GLU A 65 -13.16 -15.68 2.16
CA GLU A 65 -13.98 -16.90 2.23
C GLU A 65 -13.37 -17.90 3.22
N LEU A 66 -12.05 -18.13 3.19
CA LEU A 66 -11.34 -18.98 4.14
C LEU A 66 -11.47 -18.48 5.58
N LEU A 67 -11.31 -17.17 5.79
CA LEU A 67 -11.45 -16.56 7.10
C LEU A 67 -12.88 -16.62 7.66
N THR A 68 -13.89 -16.60 6.78
CA THR A 68 -15.29 -16.78 7.19
C THR A 68 -15.57 -18.24 7.56
N TYR A 69 -14.96 -19.17 6.84
CA TYR A 69 -15.07 -20.60 7.12
C TYR A 69 -14.41 -20.99 8.45
N ARG A 70 -13.18 -20.51 8.69
CA ARG A 70 -12.43 -20.83 9.92
C ARG A 70 -11.47 -19.70 10.27
N PRO A 71 -11.87 -18.74 11.12
CA PRO A 71 -10.99 -17.68 11.56
C PRO A 71 -9.87 -18.23 12.46
N VAL A 72 -8.63 -18.23 11.98
CA VAL A 72 -7.45 -18.69 12.72
C VAL A 72 -6.38 -17.60 12.78
N ALA A 73 -5.63 -17.56 13.88
CA ALA A 73 -4.61 -16.54 14.13
C ALA A 73 -3.46 -16.56 13.11
N GLY A 74 -3.10 -17.75 12.58
CA GLY A 74 -2.06 -17.90 11.56
C GLY A 74 -2.50 -17.58 10.14
N SER A 75 -3.81 -17.29 9.91
CA SER A 75 -4.38 -16.91 8.61
C SER A 75 -3.89 -17.82 7.47
N PHE A 76 -3.41 -17.23 6.37
CA PHE A 76 -3.00 -17.95 5.17
C PHE A 76 -1.86 -18.96 5.38
N ALA A 77 -0.97 -18.78 6.36
CA ALA A 77 0.08 -19.74 6.66
C ALA A 77 -0.53 -21.04 7.27
N THR A 78 -1.51 -20.91 8.17
CA THR A 78 -2.23 -22.05 8.73
C THR A 78 -3.07 -22.76 7.67
N TYR A 79 -3.73 -22.04 6.77
CA TYR A 79 -4.45 -22.66 5.65
C TYR A 79 -3.51 -23.37 4.69
N ALA A 80 -2.34 -22.79 4.38
CA ALA A 80 -1.34 -23.47 3.56
C ALA A 80 -0.85 -24.78 4.19
N GLU A 81 -0.66 -24.79 5.52
CA GLU A 81 -0.31 -26.03 6.25
C GLU A 81 -1.43 -27.06 6.18
N GLU A 82 -2.67 -26.64 6.42
CA GLU A 82 -3.82 -27.54 6.48
C GLU A 82 -4.15 -28.17 5.12
N PHE A 83 -4.15 -27.38 4.05
CA PHE A 83 -4.58 -27.82 2.72
C PHE A 83 -3.44 -28.30 1.82
N CYS A 84 -2.21 -27.82 2.03
CA CYS A 84 -1.05 -28.15 1.19
C CYS A 84 0.08 -28.86 1.96
N GLY A 85 -0.06 -29.03 3.28
CA GLY A 85 0.88 -29.74 4.14
C GLY A 85 1.88 -28.85 4.87
N PRO A 86 2.64 -29.42 5.83
CA PRO A 86 3.51 -28.67 6.74
C PRO A 86 4.59 -27.83 6.05
N PHE A 87 5.14 -28.33 4.94
CA PHE A 87 6.14 -27.62 4.17
C PHE A 87 5.58 -26.32 3.56
N ALA A 88 4.34 -26.36 3.02
CA ALA A 88 3.68 -25.18 2.48
C ALA A 88 3.42 -24.13 3.57
N GLY A 89 2.94 -24.54 4.75
CA GLY A 89 2.76 -23.64 5.89
C GLY A 89 4.07 -23.01 6.34
N PHE A 90 5.15 -23.79 6.46
CA PHE A 90 6.48 -23.31 6.80
C PHE A 90 6.98 -22.26 5.79
N VAL A 91 6.97 -22.59 4.50
CA VAL A 91 7.44 -21.66 3.45
C VAL A 91 6.61 -20.38 3.44
N THR A 92 5.28 -20.49 3.54
CA THR A 92 4.39 -19.31 3.55
C THR A 92 4.66 -18.42 4.75
N GLY A 93 4.77 -18.97 5.94
CA GLY A 93 5.03 -18.20 7.17
C GLY A 93 6.38 -17.49 7.13
N TRP A 94 7.45 -18.19 6.75
CA TRP A 94 8.79 -17.60 6.65
C TRP A 94 8.92 -16.58 5.53
N SER A 95 8.28 -16.82 4.37
CA SER A 95 8.25 -15.85 3.27
C SER A 95 7.52 -14.56 3.67
N TYR A 96 6.43 -14.68 4.42
CA TYR A 96 5.69 -13.55 4.93
C TYR A 96 6.50 -12.73 5.95
N TRP A 97 7.18 -13.41 6.88
CA TRP A 97 8.08 -12.74 7.81
C TRP A 97 9.20 -11.99 7.07
N LEU A 98 9.87 -12.64 6.12
CA LEU A 98 10.93 -12.03 5.32
C LEU A 98 10.42 -10.83 4.52
N MET A 99 9.24 -10.94 3.94
CA MET A 99 8.58 -9.83 3.22
C MET A 99 8.47 -8.59 4.12
N TRP A 100 7.99 -8.73 5.35
CA TRP A 100 7.87 -7.61 6.28
C TRP A 100 9.21 -7.02 6.71
N VAL A 101 10.26 -7.84 6.84
CA VAL A 101 11.62 -7.34 7.09
C VAL A 101 12.09 -6.47 5.91
N VAL A 102 11.89 -6.92 4.68
CA VAL A 102 12.26 -6.16 3.47
C VAL A 102 11.44 -4.88 3.34
N ILE A 103 10.13 -4.92 3.62
CA ILE A 103 9.27 -3.74 3.62
C ILE A 103 9.76 -2.72 4.66
N ALA A 104 10.08 -3.15 5.88
CA ALA A 104 10.59 -2.27 6.92
C ALA A 104 11.91 -1.60 6.50
N MET A 105 12.82 -2.33 5.84
CA MET A 105 14.05 -1.76 5.29
C MET A 105 13.76 -0.70 4.22
N ALA A 106 12.81 -0.95 3.33
CA ALA A 106 12.39 0.00 2.29
C ALA A 106 11.77 1.27 2.88
N GLU A 107 10.88 1.13 3.87
CA GLU A 107 10.23 2.26 4.55
C GLU A 107 11.25 3.12 5.32
N LEU A 108 12.19 2.51 6.04
CA LEU A 108 13.27 3.23 6.74
C LEU A 108 14.19 3.97 5.76
N THR A 109 14.49 3.36 4.61
CA THR A 109 15.27 3.98 3.55
C THR A 109 14.55 5.19 2.97
N ALA A 110 13.25 5.08 2.72
CA ALA A 110 12.42 6.17 2.23
C ALA A 110 12.36 7.35 3.20
N ILE A 111 12.24 7.09 4.51
CA ILE A 111 12.31 8.16 5.53
C ILE A 111 13.61 8.95 5.40
N GLY A 112 14.73 8.27 5.23
CA GLY A 112 16.03 8.91 5.02
C GLY A 112 16.07 9.79 3.76
N ILE A 113 15.46 9.33 2.66
CA ILE A 113 15.36 10.08 1.40
C ILE A 113 14.49 11.34 1.61
N TYR A 114 13.30 11.19 2.21
CA TYR A 114 12.37 12.30 2.41
C TYR A 114 12.93 13.37 3.35
N VAL A 115 13.59 13.00 4.44
CA VAL A 115 14.19 13.96 5.37
C VAL A 115 15.29 14.79 4.71
N ARG A 116 16.07 14.21 3.78
CA ARG A 116 17.08 14.94 3.02
C ARG A 116 16.53 16.03 2.13
N TYR A 117 15.25 16.02 1.79
CA TYR A 117 14.61 17.13 1.07
C TYR A 117 14.64 18.44 1.87
N TRP A 118 14.44 18.35 3.20
CA TRP A 118 14.52 19.53 4.09
C TRP A 118 15.92 19.73 4.70
N PHE A 119 16.69 18.67 4.84
CA PHE A 119 18.02 18.66 5.46
C PHE A 119 19.03 17.94 4.56
N PRO A 120 19.49 18.59 3.47
CA PRO A 120 20.35 17.94 2.45
C PRO A 120 21.67 17.37 2.99
N ASP A 121 22.25 18.02 4.02
CA ASP A 121 23.53 17.63 4.63
C ASP A 121 23.39 16.52 5.68
N MET A 122 22.14 16.12 6.03
CA MET A 122 21.91 15.09 7.03
C MET A 122 22.26 13.71 6.44
N PRO A 123 23.09 12.90 7.14
CA PRO A 123 23.37 11.55 6.70
C PRO A 123 22.08 10.70 6.74
N GLN A 124 21.80 9.99 5.65
CA GLN A 124 20.54 9.26 5.43
C GLN A 124 20.24 8.21 6.53
N TRP A 125 21.28 7.62 7.13
CA TRP A 125 21.10 6.62 8.18
C TRP A 125 20.55 7.20 9.49
N LEU A 126 20.76 8.49 9.77
CA LEU A 126 20.35 9.11 11.04
C LEU A 126 18.83 9.18 11.20
N PRO A 127 18.04 9.76 10.26
CA PRO A 127 16.59 9.74 10.35
C PRO A 127 16.02 8.31 10.31
N ALA A 128 16.64 7.39 9.57
CA ALA A 128 16.24 5.99 9.56
C ALA A 128 16.41 5.33 10.94
N LEU A 129 17.55 5.58 11.61
CA LEU A 129 17.79 5.08 12.96
C LEU A 129 16.81 5.67 13.99
N ILE A 130 16.58 6.98 13.92
CA ILE A 130 15.61 7.64 14.81
C ILE A 130 14.21 7.02 14.62
N ALA A 131 13.76 6.85 13.38
CA ALA A 131 12.49 6.23 13.08
C ALA A 131 12.42 4.78 13.60
N LEU A 132 13.48 3.99 13.41
CA LEU A 132 13.55 2.63 13.93
C LEU A 132 13.41 2.59 15.46
N VAL A 133 14.13 3.45 16.18
CA VAL A 133 14.06 3.51 17.64
C VAL A 133 12.67 3.93 18.12
N VAL A 134 12.07 4.94 17.48
CA VAL A 134 10.71 5.40 17.79
C VAL A 134 9.68 4.30 17.55
N LEU A 135 9.74 3.65 16.38
CA LEU A 135 8.81 2.56 16.02
C LEU A 135 8.99 1.35 16.96
N TYR A 136 10.23 1.00 17.29
CA TYR A 136 10.51 -0.05 18.27
C TYR A 136 9.92 0.30 19.64
N GLY A 137 10.13 1.54 20.10
CA GLY A 137 9.57 2.03 21.36
C GLY A 137 8.04 2.00 21.37
N THR A 138 7.38 2.41 20.28
CA THR A 138 5.92 2.36 20.17
C THR A 138 5.38 0.92 20.17
N ASN A 139 6.14 -0.01 19.62
CA ASN A 139 5.76 -1.44 19.61
C ASN A 139 5.80 -2.10 21.00
N LEU A 140 6.54 -1.52 21.94
CA LEU A 140 6.54 -1.95 23.34
C LEU A 140 5.34 -1.44 24.14
N LEU A 141 4.54 -0.54 23.55
CA LEU A 141 3.34 -0.01 24.20
C LEU A 141 2.19 -1.04 24.15
N ALA A 142 1.17 -0.81 24.99
CA ALA A 142 -0.01 -1.65 25.01
C ALA A 142 -0.72 -1.65 23.62
N VAL A 143 -1.26 -2.79 23.19
CA VAL A 143 -1.95 -3.02 21.91
C VAL A 143 -2.99 -1.95 21.60
N ARG A 144 -3.71 -1.44 22.62
CA ARG A 144 -4.69 -0.38 22.45
C ARG A 144 -4.06 0.95 21.99
N VAL A 145 -2.89 1.30 22.55
CA VAL A 145 -2.17 2.53 22.18
C VAL A 145 -1.62 2.40 20.79
N PHE A 146 -1.09 1.24 20.46
CA PHE A 146 -0.63 0.92 19.11
C PHE A 146 -1.76 1.08 18.07
N GLY A 147 -2.92 0.50 18.32
CA GLY A 147 -4.08 0.61 17.42
C GLY A 147 -4.58 2.06 17.20
N GLU A 148 -4.53 2.91 18.23
CA GLU A 148 -4.87 4.34 18.08
C GLU A 148 -3.79 5.10 17.29
N LEU A 149 -2.50 4.82 17.50
CA LEU A 149 -1.43 5.43 16.70
C LEU A 149 -1.54 5.05 15.22
N GLU A 150 -1.77 3.77 14.94
CA GLU A 150 -1.93 3.27 13.58
C GLU A 150 -3.16 3.90 12.89
N PHE A 151 -4.26 4.07 13.62
CA PHE A 151 -5.44 4.79 13.14
C PHE A 151 -5.10 6.21 12.67
N TRP A 152 -4.37 6.99 13.50
CA TRP A 152 -4.01 8.36 13.16
C TRP A 152 -3.01 8.44 12.02
N PHE A 153 -2.02 7.56 11.97
CA PHE A 153 -1.07 7.51 10.86
C PHE A 153 -1.75 7.11 9.54
N ALA A 154 -2.67 6.15 9.57
CA ALA A 154 -3.48 5.79 8.41
C ALA A 154 -4.35 6.96 7.93
N LEU A 155 -4.98 7.69 8.85
CA LEU A 155 -5.80 8.84 8.53
C LEU A 155 -5.01 9.96 7.86
N ILE A 156 -3.79 10.25 8.34
CA ILE A 156 -2.88 11.23 7.72
C ILE A 156 -2.58 10.84 6.27
N LYS A 157 -2.24 9.57 6.02
CA LYS A 157 -1.97 9.07 4.65
C LYS A 157 -3.18 9.26 3.73
N VAL A 158 -4.37 8.92 4.20
CA VAL A 158 -5.63 9.06 3.44
C VAL A 158 -5.90 10.54 3.12
N ILE A 159 -5.81 11.42 4.11
CA ILE A 159 -6.01 12.87 3.91
C ILE A 159 -4.99 13.42 2.91
N THR A 160 -3.73 13.01 3.01
CA THR A 160 -2.67 13.48 2.11
C THR A 160 -2.96 13.09 0.66
N ILE A 161 -3.39 11.85 0.40
CA ILE A 161 -3.71 11.42 -0.97
C ILE A 161 -4.96 12.12 -1.49
N VAL A 162 -5.99 12.23 -0.67
CA VAL A 162 -7.21 12.97 -1.07
C VAL A 162 -6.89 14.42 -1.38
N ALA A 163 -6.08 15.08 -0.54
CA ALA A 163 -5.63 16.44 -0.77
C ALA A 163 -4.82 16.56 -2.07
N LEU A 164 -3.90 15.62 -2.34
CA LEU A 164 -3.15 15.56 -3.59
C LEU A 164 -4.06 15.45 -4.80
N ILE A 165 -5.04 14.54 -4.77
CA ILE A 165 -6.01 14.36 -5.86
C ILE A 165 -6.82 15.65 -6.06
N LEU A 166 -7.38 16.22 -5.01
CA LEU A 166 -8.19 17.43 -5.10
C LEU A 166 -7.38 18.63 -5.60
N THR A 167 -6.17 18.83 -5.06
CA THR A 167 -5.29 19.90 -5.50
C THR A 167 -4.90 19.74 -6.96
N GLY A 168 -4.53 18.52 -7.37
CA GLY A 168 -4.18 18.25 -8.76
C GLY A 168 -5.36 18.44 -9.72
N LEU A 169 -6.57 18.07 -9.33
CA LEU A 169 -7.78 18.39 -10.12
C LEU A 169 -8.00 19.89 -10.23
N VAL A 170 -7.81 20.65 -9.15
CA VAL A 170 -7.87 22.13 -9.19
C VAL A 170 -6.84 22.68 -10.16
N VAL A 171 -5.60 22.19 -10.13
CA VAL A 171 -4.55 22.59 -11.06
C VAL A 171 -4.95 22.31 -12.52
N ILE A 172 -5.48 21.11 -12.80
CA ILE A 172 -5.87 20.69 -14.15
C ILE A 172 -7.05 21.53 -14.69
N PHE A 173 -8.08 21.80 -13.87
CA PHE A 173 -9.27 22.49 -14.34
C PHE A 173 -9.14 24.00 -14.37
N PHE A 174 -8.39 24.59 -13.45
CA PHE A 174 -8.26 26.05 -13.31
C PHE A 174 -6.92 26.59 -13.80
N HIS A 175 -5.99 25.71 -14.22
CA HIS A 175 -4.66 26.09 -14.70
C HIS A 175 -3.89 27.01 -13.74
N VAL A 176 -4.09 26.79 -12.43
CA VAL A 176 -3.40 27.52 -11.37
C VAL A 176 -2.10 26.78 -10.98
N GLY A 177 -1.12 27.49 -10.44
CA GLY A 177 0.13 26.89 -9.97
C GLY A 177 1.34 27.15 -10.88
N GLY A 178 1.34 28.26 -11.64
CA GLY A 178 2.46 28.67 -12.48
C GLY A 178 2.73 27.69 -13.61
N ASP A 179 3.98 27.30 -13.80
CA ASP A 179 4.41 26.42 -14.90
C ASP A 179 3.71 25.06 -14.88
N PHE A 180 3.46 24.50 -13.71
CA PHE A 180 2.71 23.25 -13.56
C PHE A 180 1.25 23.39 -14.03
N GLY A 181 0.61 24.53 -13.73
CA GLY A 181 -0.76 24.79 -14.17
C GLY A 181 -0.87 25.00 -15.69
N ALA A 182 0.14 25.60 -16.29
CA ALA A 182 0.16 25.87 -17.73
C ALA A 182 0.23 24.59 -18.56
N THR A 183 0.90 23.55 -18.08
CA THR A 183 1.08 22.25 -18.77
C THR A 183 0.10 21.17 -18.31
N ALA A 184 -0.63 21.41 -17.22
CA ALA A 184 -1.55 20.43 -16.62
C ALA A 184 -2.74 20.13 -17.55
N SER A 185 -2.85 18.89 -17.99
CA SER A 185 -3.94 18.42 -18.84
C SER A 185 -4.04 16.89 -18.83
N PHE A 186 -5.25 16.38 -18.92
CA PHE A 186 -5.44 14.94 -19.17
C PHE A 186 -4.84 14.48 -20.51
N ALA A 187 -4.61 15.41 -21.45
CA ALA A 187 -3.93 15.11 -22.71
C ALA A 187 -2.50 14.59 -22.50
N ASN A 188 -1.85 14.91 -21.37
CA ASN A 188 -0.51 14.42 -21.02
C ASN A 188 -0.42 12.88 -20.97
N LEU A 189 -1.56 12.20 -20.77
CA LEU A 189 -1.62 10.74 -20.80
C LEU A 189 -1.45 10.16 -22.23
N TRP A 190 -1.58 10.97 -23.28
CA TRP A 190 -1.49 10.52 -24.69
C TRP A 190 -0.48 11.31 -25.53
N SER A 191 -0.18 12.55 -25.17
CA SER A 191 0.61 13.46 -26.00
C SER A 191 2.10 13.11 -26.12
N HIS A 192 2.63 12.27 -25.23
CA HIS A 192 4.06 11.93 -25.15
C HIS A 192 4.32 10.45 -25.48
N GLY A 193 4.02 10.02 -26.71
CA GLY A 193 4.23 8.64 -27.15
C GLY A 193 3.02 7.72 -26.97
N GLY A 194 1.83 8.28 -26.69
CA GLY A 194 0.60 7.53 -26.48
C GLY A 194 0.45 6.97 -25.07
N PHE A 195 -0.62 6.23 -24.85
CA PHE A 195 -0.93 5.64 -23.53
C PHE A 195 0.04 4.52 -23.12
N LEU A 196 0.65 3.83 -24.08
CA LEU A 196 1.62 2.74 -23.88
C LEU A 196 2.95 3.08 -24.58
N PRO A 197 3.70 4.10 -24.13
CA PRO A 197 4.92 4.53 -24.81
C PRO A 197 6.00 3.44 -24.89
N PHE A 198 6.02 2.52 -23.91
CA PHE A 198 6.92 1.36 -23.87
C PHE A 198 6.21 0.04 -24.19
N GLY A 199 4.99 0.10 -24.75
CA GLY A 199 4.19 -1.07 -25.05
C GLY A 199 3.82 -1.89 -23.80
N ILE A 200 3.43 -3.13 -24.02
CA ILE A 200 3.06 -4.05 -22.92
C ILE A 200 4.26 -4.45 -22.07
N VAL A 201 5.47 -4.36 -22.61
CA VAL A 201 6.70 -4.69 -21.89
C VAL A 201 6.90 -3.72 -20.72
N GLY A 202 6.69 -2.42 -20.91
CA GLY A 202 6.74 -1.44 -19.82
C GLY A 202 5.73 -1.76 -18.69
N VAL A 203 4.52 -2.16 -19.07
CA VAL A 203 3.48 -2.59 -18.10
C VAL A 203 3.95 -3.81 -17.29
N LEU A 204 4.50 -4.84 -17.97
CA LEU A 204 4.96 -6.06 -17.31
C LEU A 204 6.16 -5.80 -16.39
N LEU A 205 7.12 -4.98 -16.81
CA LEU A 205 8.29 -4.65 -15.99
C LEU A 205 7.92 -3.90 -14.70
N THR A 206 6.85 -3.10 -14.73
CA THR A 206 6.40 -2.36 -13.54
C THR A 206 5.51 -3.18 -12.60
N MET A 207 5.04 -4.37 -13.01
CA MET A 207 4.20 -5.24 -12.17
C MET A 207 4.84 -5.57 -10.81
N GLN A 208 6.17 -5.72 -10.73
CA GLN A 208 6.87 -5.95 -9.47
C GLN A 208 6.67 -4.78 -8.48
N ILE A 209 6.74 -3.53 -8.96
CA ILE A 209 6.52 -2.32 -8.13
C ILE A 209 5.05 -2.24 -7.75
N VAL A 210 4.14 -2.54 -8.68
CA VAL A 210 2.70 -2.55 -8.44
C VAL A 210 2.31 -3.59 -7.40
N MET A 211 2.84 -4.81 -7.49
CA MET A 211 2.57 -5.86 -6.49
C MET A 211 3.15 -5.48 -5.12
N PHE A 212 4.33 -4.87 -5.08
CA PHE A 212 4.89 -4.31 -3.85
C PHE A 212 4.01 -3.20 -3.26
N ALA A 213 3.47 -2.31 -4.10
CA ALA A 213 2.58 -1.23 -3.66
C ALA A 213 1.26 -1.74 -3.06
N TYR A 214 0.82 -2.95 -3.42
CA TYR A 214 -0.36 -3.61 -2.85
C TYR A 214 -0.06 -4.44 -1.60
N SER A 215 1.20 -4.61 -1.20
CA SER A 215 1.55 -5.31 0.05
C SER A 215 0.90 -4.61 1.24
N GLY A 216 0.44 -5.40 2.21
CA GLY A 216 -0.31 -4.92 3.38
C GLY A 216 -1.83 -5.07 3.27
N VAL A 217 -2.39 -5.32 2.08
CA VAL A 217 -3.82 -5.64 1.92
C VAL A 217 -4.20 -6.88 2.73
N GLU A 218 -3.32 -7.86 2.80
CA GLU A 218 -3.49 -9.13 3.51
C GLU A 218 -3.55 -8.97 5.04
N LEU A 219 -3.16 -7.81 5.60
CA LEU A 219 -3.29 -7.50 7.03
C LEU A 219 -4.73 -7.65 7.53
N ILE A 220 -5.73 -7.44 6.65
CA ILE A 220 -7.13 -7.73 6.96
C ILE A 220 -7.29 -9.19 7.42
N GLY A 221 -6.56 -10.10 6.76
CA GLY A 221 -6.58 -11.52 7.10
C GLY A 221 -5.90 -11.82 8.43
N VAL A 222 -4.77 -11.20 8.68
CA VAL A 222 -3.99 -11.39 9.91
C VAL A 222 -4.73 -10.81 11.11
N THR A 223 -5.33 -9.64 10.98
CA THR A 223 -6.10 -8.97 12.06
C THR A 223 -7.50 -9.57 12.27
N ALA A 224 -7.92 -10.48 11.41
CA ALA A 224 -9.23 -11.13 11.50
C ALA A 224 -9.47 -11.86 12.84
N GLY A 225 -8.42 -12.50 13.38
CA GLY A 225 -8.49 -13.19 14.67
C GLY A 225 -8.70 -12.25 15.87
N GLU A 226 -8.39 -10.96 15.72
CA GLU A 226 -8.50 -9.91 16.75
C GLU A 226 -9.78 -9.05 16.60
N ALA A 227 -10.59 -9.32 15.57
CA ALA A 227 -11.83 -8.59 15.30
C ALA A 227 -12.93 -8.96 16.29
N GLU A 228 -13.70 -7.96 16.76
CA GLU A 228 -14.86 -8.19 17.64
C GLU A 228 -15.94 -9.05 16.96
N ASN A 229 -16.15 -8.89 15.65
CA ASN A 229 -17.12 -9.65 14.86
C ASN A 229 -16.58 -9.95 13.44
N PRO A 230 -15.73 -10.99 13.28
CA PRO A 230 -15.07 -11.32 12.02
C PRO A 230 -16.04 -11.53 10.85
N ALA A 231 -17.14 -12.25 11.08
CA ALA A 231 -18.11 -12.59 10.04
C ALA A 231 -18.76 -11.38 9.35
N VAL A 232 -18.84 -10.23 10.04
CA VAL A 232 -19.44 -8.99 9.50
C VAL A 232 -18.33 -8.05 8.96
N VAL A 233 -17.20 -7.98 9.67
CA VAL A 233 -16.16 -6.99 9.37
C VAL A 233 -15.35 -7.40 8.14
N LEU A 234 -14.99 -8.69 8.02
CA LEU A 234 -14.11 -9.17 6.96
C LEU A 234 -14.71 -9.02 5.54
N PRO A 235 -15.96 -9.42 5.27
CA PRO A 235 -16.55 -9.23 3.94
C PRO A 235 -16.64 -7.75 3.55
N ARG A 236 -16.94 -6.88 4.50
CA ARG A 236 -17.01 -5.42 4.26
C ARG A 236 -15.62 -4.84 3.96
N ALA A 237 -14.61 -5.24 4.72
CA ALA A 237 -13.24 -4.81 4.51
C ALA A 237 -12.73 -5.27 3.15
N THR A 238 -12.92 -6.53 2.79
CA THR A 238 -12.51 -7.10 1.49
C THR A 238 -13.21 -6.42 0.31
N ASN A 239 -14.53 -6.22 0.38
CA ASN A 239 -15.26 -5.54 -0.70
C ASN A 239 -14.85 -4.07 -0.85
N GLY A 240 -14.42 -3.42 0.23
CA GLY A 240 -13.91 -2.04 0.19
C GLY A 240 -12.56 -1.88 -0.49
N ILE A 241 -11.80 -2.96 -0.72
CA ILE A 241 -10.46 -2.91 -1.33
C ILE A 241 -10.53 -2.32 -2.75
N ILE A 242 -11.49 -2.74 -3.57
CA ILE A 242 -11.62 -2.24 -4.96
C ILE A 242 -11.72 -0.72 -4.99
N LEU A 243 -12.65 -0.16 -4.20
CA LEU A 243 -12.87 1.29 -4.18
C LEU A 243 -11.60 2.02 -3.73
N ARG A 244 -10.87 1.45 -2.77
CA ARG A 244 -9.60 2.00 -2.28
C ARG A 244 -8.54 2.00 -3.36
N ILE A 245 -8.39 0.89 -4.08
CA ILE A 245 -7.45 0.77 -5.21
C ILE A 245 -7.78 1.82 -6.27
N LEU A 246 -9.04 1.94 -6.68
CA LEU A 246 -9.46 2.89 -7.68
C LEU A 246 -9.18 4.34 -7.28
N ILE A 247 -9.53 4.73 -6.06
CA ILE A 247 -9.38 6.12 -5.62
C ILE A 247 -7.92 6.43 -5.33
N PHE A 248 -7.27 5.66 -4.46
CA PHE A 248 -5.98 6.05 -3.92
C PHE A 248 -4.82 5.77 -4.87
N TYR A 249 -4.86 4.69 -5.64
CA TYR A 249 -3.78 4.38 -6.59
C TYR A 249 -4.05 4.97 -7.97
N LEU A 250 -5.14 4.57 -8.63
CA LEU A 250 -5.44 5.06 -9.97
C LEU A 250 -5.74 6.56 -9.97
N GLY A 251 -6.52 7.05 -8.99
CA GLY A 251 -6.83 8.48 -8.89
C GLY A 251 -5.59 9.35 -8.67
N ALA A 252 -4.70 8.96 -7.76
CA ALA A 252 -3.48 9.70 -7.50
C ALA A 252 -2.53 9.68 -8.72
N LEU A 253 -2.27 8.52 -9.29
CA LEU A 253 -1.38 8.38 -10.44
C LEU A 253 -1.92 9.09 -11.68
N LEU A 254 -3.22 8.99 -11.94
CA LEU A 254 -3.86 9.70 -13.04
C LEU A 254 -3.68 11.21 -12.90
N VAL A 255 -3.89 11.75 -11.70
CA VAL A 255 -3.71 13.17 -11.44
C VAL A 255 -2.25 13.58 -11.55
N ILE A 256 -1.31 12.84 -10.96
CA ILE A 256 0.13 13.14 -11.04
C ILE A 256 0.58 13.23 -12.50
N MET A 257 0.27 12.21 -13.31
CA MET A 257 0.67 12.18 -14.74
C MET A 257 -0.10 13.18 -15.61
N SER A 258 -1.22 13.70 -15.13
CA SER A 258 -1.96 14.77 -15.82
C SER A 258 -1.43 16.15 -15.48
N VAL A 259 -0.89 16.36 -14.27
CA VAL A 259 -0.28 17.63 -13.85
C VAL A 259 1.12 17.77 -14.44
N VAL A 260 1.92 16.72 -14.38
CA VAL A 260 3.29 16.69 -14.90
C VAL A 260 3.39 15.61 -15.97
N PRO A 261 3.84 15.94 -17.21
CA PRO A 261 4.09 14.94 -18.23
C PRO A 261 5.04 13.86 -17.72
N TRP A 262 4.71 12.59 -17.98
CA TRP A 262 5.44 11.45 -17.44
C TRP A 262 6.93 11.44 -17.80
N ASN A 263 7.29 11.99 -18.96
CA ASN A 263 8.67 12.07 -19.48
C ASN A 263 9.51 13.17 -18.82
N GLU A 264 8.89 14.08 -18.08
CA GLU A 264 9.57 15.11 -17.28
C GLU A 264 9.82 14.68 -15.83
N LEU A 265 9.17 13.60 -15.40
CA LEU A 265 9.39 13.06 -14.05
C LEU A 265 10.74 12.38 -13.95
N SER A 266 11.57 12.84 -13.02
CA SER A 266 12.86 12.22 -12.74
C SER A 266 12.68 10.95 -11.90
N PRO A 267 13.25 9.81 -12.30
CA PRO A 267 13.18 8.57 -11.52
C PRO A 267 13.94 8.65 -10.18
N SER A 268 14.79 9.66 -10.01
CA SER A 268 15.59 9.88 -8.79
C SER A 268 14.93 10.82 -7.78
N VAL A 269 13.84 11.50 -8.17
CA VAL A 269 13.11 12.45 -7.32
C VAL A 269 11.66 11.99 -7.26
N SER A 270 11.26 11.51 -6.12
CA SER A 270 9.85 11.14 -5.84
C SER A 270 9.13 12.25 -5.10
#